data_e259e60eb035a99d052f2992c002cf69
#
_entry.id   e259e60eb035a99d052f2992c002cf69
#
_cell.length_a   1.000
_cell.length_b   1.000
_cell.length_c   1.000
_cell.angle_alpha   90.00
_cell.angle_beta   90.00
_cell.angle_gamma   90.00
#
_symmetry.space_group_name_H-M   'P 1'
#
loop_
_entity.id
_entity.type
_entity.pdbx_description
1 polymer ?
#
loop_
_entity_poly.entity_id
_entity_poly.type
_entity_poly.pdbx_seq_one_letter_code
_entity_poly.pdbx_strand_id
1 'polypeptide(L)'
;YNLGRIGFRLLREDGTEAREIDLGNARQEIDLWTGVVYSRFELNRKEVKVRTVCHPDKDMIGVSIESELLNDGNMSIYLDFPYPDGRYFKHYIGRYDTISGHTSTFEKLAPNSVRITRTMDDTHYYAPLDWTGPATFSRESEKAHTFLLQPRHTSTFSFTCCFSPEPVADVTEPVASIERKS
;
A
#
# COMPACT_ATOMS: atom_id res chain seq x y z
N TYR A 1 17.51 1.51 4.48
CA TYR A 1 16.48 0.67 5.12
C TYR A 1 15.16 0.80 4.39
N ASN A 2 14.37 -0.27 4.37
CA ASN A 2 13.03 -0.25 3.81
C ASN A 2 12.06 0.30 4.87
N LEU A 3 11.36 1.39 4.55
CA LEU A 3 10.40 2.02 5.44
C LEU A 3 9.09 1.22 5.57
N GLY A 4 8.73 0.47 4.52
CA GLY A 4 7.54 -0.35 4.46
C GLY A 4 7.34 -0.92 3.06
N ARG A 5 6.47 -1.87 2.93
CA ARG A 5 6.00 -2.36 1.63
C ARG A 5 4.50 -2.19 1.51
N ILE A 6 4.07 -1.85 0.31
CA ILE A 6 2.67 -1.74 -0.07
C ILE A 6 2.42 -2.76 -1.17
N GLY A 7 1.38 -3.55 -1.03
CA GLY A 7 1.06 -4.59 -1.99
C GLY A 7 -0.41 -4.99 -1.95
N PHE A 8 -0.75 -6.02 -2.71
CA PHE A 8 -2.10 -6.55 -2.77
C PHE A 8 -2.19 -7.91 -2.11
N ARG A 9 -3.19 -8.09 -1.27
CA ARG A 9 -3.66 -9.40 -0.86
C ARG A 9 -4.81 -9.79 -1.78
N LEU A 10 -4.61 -10.88 -2.48
CA LEU A 10 -5.54 -11.39 -3.48
C LEU A 10 -6.05 -12.76 -3.04
N LEU A 11 -7.35 -13.00 -3.21
CA LEU A 11 -7.97 -14.27 -2.87
C LEU A 11 -8.43 -15.00 -4.13
N ARG A 12 -8.16 -16.30 -4.17
CA ARG A 12 -8.71 -17.20 -5.17
C ARG A 12 -10.21 -17.39 -4.97
N GLU A 13 -10.90 -18.01 -5.93
CA GLU A 13 -12.34 -18.32 -5.85
C GLU A 13 -12.69 -19.20 -4.63
N ASP A 14 -11.74 -20.01 -4.17
CA ASP A 14 -11.89 -20.86 -2.97
C ASP A 14 -11.62 -20.11 -1.63
N GLY A 15 -11.35 -18.80 -1.71
CA GLY A 15 -11.06 -17.95 -0.55
C GLY A 15 -9.62 -18.06 -0.01
N THR A 16 -8.78 -18.89 -0.61
CA THR A 16 -7.36 -18.99 -0.23
C THR A 16 -6.54 -17.87 -0.85
N GLU A 17 -5.44 -17.48 -0.19
CA GLU A 17 -4.56 -16.42 -0.69
C GLU A 17 -3.86 -16.86 -1.98
N ALA A 18 -3.92 -16.02 -3.01
CA ALA A 18 -3.24 -16.24 -4.28
C ALA A 18 -1.75 -15.90 -4.15
N ARG A 19 -0.93 -16.63 -4.91
CA ARG A 19 0.51 -16.39 -5.08
C ARG A 19 0.80 -15.92 -6.49
N GLU A 20 2.00 -15.43 -6.73
CA GLU A 20 2.43 -14.94 -8.04
C GLU A 20 2.18 -15.95 -9.18
N ILE A 21 2.32 -17.25 -8.90
CA ILE A 21 2.09 -18.31 -9.89
C ILE A 21 0.61 -18.46 -10.30
N ASP A 22 -0.30 -17.94 -9.50
CA ASP A 22 -1.74 -17.98 -9.77
C ASP A 22 -2.19 -16.84 -10.71
N LEU A 23 -1.28 -15.87 -10.97
CA LEU A 23 -1.56 -14.71 -11.82
C LEU A 23 -1.36 -15.05 -13.31
N GLY A 24 -2.38 -14.78 -14.11
CA GLY A 24 -2.31 -14.89 -15.56
C GLY A 24 -1.98 -13.56 -16.23
N ASN A 25 -1.44 -13.62 -17.46
CA ASN A 25 -1.25 -12.47 -18.35
C ASN A 25 -0.55 -11.26 -17.71
N ALA A 26 0.38 -11.52 -16.76
CA ALA A 26 1.06 -10.47 -16.03
C ALA A 26 1.99 -9.67 -16.95
N ARG A 27 1.81 -8.35 -16.94
CA ARG A 27 2.63 -7.40 -17.69
C ARG A 27 2.83 -6.13 -16.88
N GLN A 28 4.03 -5.57 -16.96
CA GLN A 28 4.35 -4.28 -16.36
C GLN A 28 5.12 -3.44 -17.36
N GLU A 29 4.77 -2.16 -17.44
CA GLU A 29 5.41 -1.16 -18.28
C GLU A 29 5.63 0.10 -17.46
N ILE A 30 6.73 0.79 -17.72
CA ILE A 30 7.00 2.12 -17.17
C ILE A 30 7.10 3.13 -18.32
N ASP A 31 6.38 4.22 -18.20
CA ASP A 31 6.59 5.39 -19.03
C ASP A 31 7.68 6.25 -18.37
N LEU A 32 8.85 6.29 -18.99
CA LEU A 32 10.01 7.01 -18.46
C LEU A 32 9.85 8.54 -18.49
N TRP A 33 8.92 9.07 -19.29
CA TRP A 33 8.67 10.51 -19.36
C TRP A 33 7.77 10.99 -18.23
N THR A 34 6.77 10.18 -17.88
CA THR A 34 5.79 10.51 -16.84
C THR A 34 6.09 9.82 -15.50
N GLY A 35 7.03 8.88 -15.47
CA GLY A 35 7.33 8.08 -14.28
C GLY A 35 6.20 7.14 -13.85
N VAL A 36 5.17 6.97 -14.69
CA VAL A 36 4.02 6.12 -14.37
C VAL A 36 4.33 4.66 -14.67
N VAL A 37 4.11 3.80 -13.68
CA VAL A 37 4.17 2.34 -13.84
C VAL A 37 2.77 1.80 -14.06
N TYR A 38 2.57 1.09 -15.16
CA TYR A 38 1.35 0.38 -15.51
C TYR A 38 1.56 -1.10 -15.27
N SER A 39 0.76 -1.69 -14.37
CA SER A 39 0.76 -3.13 -14.12
C SER A 39 -0.59 -3.72 -14.49
N ARG A 40 -0.57 -4.86 -15.14
CA ARG A 40 -1.76 -5.60 -15.57
C ARG A 40 -1.55 -7.08 -15.31
N PHE A 41 -2.55 -7.74 -14.77
CA PHE A 41 -2.58 -9.19 -14.57
C PHE A 41 -4.02 -9.69 -14.48
N GLU A 42 -4.19 -10.99 -14.45
CA GLU A 42 -5.49 -11.64 -14.28
C GLU A 42 -5.47 -12.59 -13.07
N LEU A 43 -6.56 -12.60 -12.32
CA LEU A 43 -6.85 -13.60 -11.30
C LEU A 43 -8.35 -13.93 -11.33
N ASN A 44 -8.71 -15.20 -11.16
CA ASN A 44 -10.11 -15.64 -11.22
C ASN A 44 -10.82 -15.21 -12.51
N ARG A 45 -10.09 -15.17 -13.65
CA ARG A 45 -10.56 -14.68 -14.96
C ARG A 45 -10.99 -13.20 -14.96
N LYS A 46 -10.58 -12.44 -13.93
CA LYS A 46 -10.82 -11.00 -13.80
C LYS A 46 -9.52 -10.24 -13.97
N GLU A 47 -9.59 -9.22 -14.82
CA GLU A 47 -8.45 -8.34 -15.05
C GLU A 47 -8.22 -7.40 -13.89
N VAL A 48 -6.96 -7.15 -13.59
CA VAL A 48 -6.52 -6.10 -12.67
C VAL A 48 -5.61 -5.15 -13.43
N LYS A 49 -5.94 -3.86 -13.38
CA LYS A 49 -5.08 -2.78 -13.88
C LYS A 49 -4.68 -1.90 -12.72
N VAL A 50 -3.40 -1.63 -12.63
CA VAL A 50 -2.83 -0.76 -11.60
C VAL A 50 -1.96 0.30 -12.26
N ARG A 51 -2.12 1.53 -11.83
CA ARG A 51 -1.23 2.64 -12.18
C ARG A 51 -0.58 3.13 -10.89
N THR A 52 0.73 3.21 -10.90
CA THR A 52 1.51 3.71 -9.75
C THR A 52 2.37 4.87 -10.21
N VAL A 53 2.38 5.95 -9.44
CA VAL A 53 3.15 7.15 -9.72
C VAL A 53 3.82 7.65 -8.44
N CYS A 54 5.04 8.15 -8.54
CA CYS A 54 5.71 8.87 -7.46
C CYS A 54 5.49 10.38 -7.62
N HIS A 55 5.29 11.07 -6.50
CA HIS A 55 5.23 12.53 -6.50
C HIS A 55 6.64 13.10 -6.75
N PRO A 56 6.80 14.13 -7.62
CA PRO A 56 8.12 14.65 -7.95
C PRO A 56 8.84 15.36 -6.79
N ASP A 57 8.09 15.94 -5.84
CA ASP A 57 8.64 16.80 -4.76
C ASP A 57 8.35 16.26 -3.35
N LYS A 58 7.66 15.13 -3.21
CA LYS A 58 7.27 14.56 -1.90
C LYS A 58 7.58 13.07 -1.89
N ASP A 59 7.94 12.52 -0.75
CA ASP A 59 8.08 11.07 -0.54
C ASP A 59 6.70 10.40 -0.50
N MET A 60 5.98 10.48 -1.62
CA MET A 60 4.59 10.05 -1.75
C MET A 60 4.40 9.24 -3.03
N ILE A 61 3.64 8.17 -2.92
CA ILE A 61 3.14 7.41 -4.06
C ILE A 61 1.63 7.59 -4.19
N GLY A 62 1.16 7.61 -5.44
CA GLY A 62 -0.24 7.49 -5.80
C GLY A 62 -0.49 6.19 -6.54
N VAL A 63 -1.58 5.50 -6.22
CA VAL A 63 -1.96 4.23 -6.84
C VAL A 63 -3.43 4.29 -7.24
N SER A 64 -3.72 3.95 -8.50
CA SER A 64 -5.08 3.75 -9.00
C SER A 64 -5.26 2.31 -9.45
N ILE A 65 -6.40 1.72 -9.10
CA ILE A 65 -6.71 0.32 -9.34
C ILE A 65 -8.06 0.24 -10.05
N GLU A 66 -8.16 -0.64 -11.05
CA GLU A 66 -9.39 -0.99 -11.72
C GLU A 66 -9.51 -2.52 -11.78
N SER A 67 -10.51 -3.09 -11.11
CA SER A 67 -10.80 -4.54 -11.11
C SER A 67 -12.12 -4.87 -10.43
N GLU A 68 -12.84 -5.87 -10.96
CA GLU A 68 -14.00 -6.47 -10.27
C GLU A 68 -13.61 -7.24 -8.99
N LEU A 69 -12.36 -7.62 -8.80
CA LEU A 69 -11.90 -8.27 -7.57
C LEU A 69 -12.06 -7.37 -6.33
N LEU A 70 -12.06 -6.04 -6.51
CA LEU A 70 -12.33 -5.08 -5.44
C LEU A 70 -13.78 -5.18 -4.96
N ASN A 71 -14.72 -5.25 -5.93
CA ASN A 71 -16.16 -5.35 -5.65
C ASN A 71 -16.53 -6.66 -4.96
N ASP A 72 -15.87 -7.75 -5.36
CA ASP A 72 -16.08 -9.08 -4.78
C ASP A 72 -15.44 -9.26 -3.38
N GLY A 73 -14.61 -8.31 -2.94
CA GLY A 73 -13.83 -8.41 -1.71
C GLY A 73 -12.62 -9.36 -1.79
N ASN A 74 -12.26 -9.78 -3.01
CA ASN A 74 -11.13 -10.68 -3.28
C ASN A 74 -9.80 -9.95 -3.47
N MET A 75 -9.81 -8.62 -3.36
CA MET A 75 -8.61 -7.78 -3.43
C MET A 75 -8.61 -6.76 -2.31
N SER A 76 -7.53 -6.72 -1.55
CA SER A 76 -7.26 -5.68 -0.55
C SER A 76 -5.82 -5.19 -0.70
N ILE A 77 -5.56 -4.00 -0.18
CA ILE A 77 -4.23 -3.40 -0.12
C ILE A 77 -3.66 -3.68 1.27
N TYR A 78 -2.42 -4.12 1.35
CA TYR A 78 -1.71 -4.22 2.62
C TYR A 78 -0.57 -3.21 2.69
N LEU A 79 -0.32 -2.72 3.90
CA LEU A 79 0.86 -1.96 4.27
C LEU A 79 1.56 -2.74 5.37
N ASP A 80 2.82 -3.09 5.17
CA ASP A 80 3.56 -3.94 6.08
C ASP A 80 4.91 -3.31 6.40
N PHE A 81 5.25 -3.25 7.69
CA PHE A 81 6.36 -2.47 8.20
C PHE A 81 7.40 -3.36 8.86
N PRO A 82 8.63 -3.39 8.34
CA PRO A 82 9.68 -4.25 8.86
C PRO A 82 10.34 -3.69 10.13
N TYR A 83 11.03 -4.56 10.85
CA TYR A 83 12.01 -4.20 11.86
C TYR A 83 13.41 -4.12 11.22
N PRO A 84 14.12 -2.98 11.28
CA PRO A 84 15.49 -2.86 10.80
C PRO A 84 16.43 -3.41 11.87
N ASP A 85 16.98 -4.61 11.70
CA ASP A 85 17.87 -5.25 12.69
C ASP A 85 19.36 -4.85 12.56
N GLY A 86 19.68 -3.94 11.65
CA GLY A 86 21.04 -3.42 11.45
C GLY A 86 22.05 -4.41 10.86
N ARG A 87 21.66 -5.62 10.52
CA ARG A 87 22.53 -6.66 9.98
C ARG A 87 22.74 -6.50 8.48
N TYR A 88 23.86 -5.89 8.11
CA TYR A 88 24.21 -5.43 6.76
C TYR A 88 24.08 -6.47 5.63
N PHE A 89 24.26 -7.76 5.89
CA PHE A 89 24.28 -8.79 4.84
C PHE A 89 23.15 -9.82 4.86
N LYS A 90 22.35 -9.87 5.91
CA LYS A 90 21.27 -10.87 6.00
C LYS A 90 19.87 -10.28 5.90
N HIS A 91 19.66 -9.07 6.39
CA HIS A 91 18.32 -8.47 6.54
C HIS A 91 18.30 -6.98 6.18
N TYR A 92 19.01 -6.59 5.11
CA TYR A 92 19.08 -5.18 4.68
C TYR A 92 17.70 -4.60 4.28
N ILE A 93 16.75 -5.46 3.90
CA ILE A 93 15.35 -5.07 3.63
C ILE A 93 14.48 -4.99 4.89
N GLY A 94 15.03 -5.39 6.06
CA GLY A 94 14.30 -5.50 7.31
C GLY A 94 13.63 -6.87 7.51
N ARG A 95 13.18 -7.11 8.73
CA ARG A 95 12.49 -8.32 9.14
C ARG A 95 11.01 -8.04 9.30
N TYR A 96 10.20 -8.71 8.50
CA TYR A 96 8.73 -8.60 8.54
C TYR A 96 8.08 -9.59 9.52
N ASP A 97 8.83 -10.57 10.00
CA ASP A 97 8.42 -11.59 10.97
C ASP A 97 8.66 -11.18 12.43
N THR A 98 9.28 -10.01 12.66
CA THR A 98 9.61 -9.52 14.00
C THR A 98 8.48 -8.68 14.56
N ILE A 99 7.95 -9.09 15.71
CA ILE A 99 6.83 -8.41 16.38
C ILE A 99 7.31 -7.47 17.50
N SER A 100 8.50 -7.70 18.04
CA SER A 100 9.07 -6.92 19.16
C SER A 100 10.16 -5.96 18.69
N GLY A 101 10.48 -4.97 19.53
CA GLY A 101 11.53 -3.99 19.25
C GLY A 101 11.07 -2.77 18.46
N HIS A 102 9.82 -2.79 17.96
CA HIS A 102 9.22 -1.64 17.29
C HIS A 102 7.70 -1.59 17.52
N THR A 103 7.10 -0.46 17.28
CA THR A 103 5.65 -0.30 17.40
C THR A 103 5.06 0.32 16.13
N SER A 104 3.82 -0.04 15.85
CA SER A 104 2.98 0.61 14.84
C SER A 104 1.66 0.96 15.49
N THR A 105 1.27 2.20 15.39
CA THR A 105 -0.08 2.64 15.78
C THR A 105 -0.73 3.34 14.59
N PHE A 106 -2.03 3.50 14.61
CA PHE A 106 -2.69 4.34 13.63
C PHE A 106 -3.80 5.15 14.29
N GLU A 107 -4.06 6.30 13.72
CA GLU A 107 -5.19 7.17 14.07
C GLU A 107 -5.97 7.52 12.81
N LYS A 108 -7.27 7.69 12.97
CA LYS A 108 -8.15 8.12 11.90
C LYS A 108 -8.19 9.64 11.87
N LEU A 109 -7.77 10.24 10.77
CA LEU A 109 -7.76 11.69 10.58
C LEU A 109 -9.07 12.20 9.98
N ALA A 110 -9.65 11.41 9.03
CA ALA A 110 -10.91 11.70 8.35
C ALA A 110 -11.60 10.38 7.96
N PRO A 111 -12.82 10.38 7.41
CA PRO A 111 -13.50 9.18 6.96
C PRO A 111 -12.66 8.28 6.04
N ASN A 112 -11.86 8.88 5.16
CA ASN A 112 -11.01 8.20 4.17
C ASN A 112 -9.53 8.53 4.35
N SER A 113 -9.11 8.80 5.57
CA SER A 113 -7.74 9.17 5.90
C SER A 113 -7.30 8.60 7.23
N VAL A 114 -6.10 8.03 7.25
CA VAL A 114 -5.45 7.55 8.47
C VAL A 114 -3.99 7.98 8.47
N ARG A 115 -3.40 8.07 9.64
CA ARG A 115 -1.96 8.21 9.81
C ARG A 115 -1.43 7.03 10.60
N ILE A 116 -0.51 6.28 10.03
CA ILE A 116 0.24 5.24 10.73
C ILE A 116 1.47 5.90 11.33
N THR A 117 1.71 5.65 12.61
CA THR A 117 2.93 6.08 13.32
C THR A 117 3.79 4.87 13.57
N ARG A 118 5.04 4.96 13.15
CA ARG A 118 6.07 3.95 13.37
C ARG A 118 7.09 4.46 14.36
N THR A 119 7.43 3.61 15.33
CA THR A 119 8.45 3.91 16.36
C THR A 119 9.42 2.74 16.46
N MET A 120 10.70 3.04 16.38
CA MET A 120 11.81 2.09 16.47
C MET A 120 12.94 2.78 17.23
N ASP A 121 13.24 2.30 18.43
CA ASP A 121 14.17 2.98 19.35
C ASP A 121 13.80 4.47 19.49
N ASP A 122 14.71 5.38 19.20
CA ASP A 122 14.49 6.83 19.25
C ASP A 122 14.01 7.41 17.91
N THR A 123 13.75 6.57 16.92
CA THR A 123 13.33 7.00 15.57
C THR A 123 11.82 6.87 15.40
N HIS A 124 11.23 7.95 14.91
CA HIS A 124 9.81 7.99 14.55
C HIS A 124 9.66 8.38 13.09
N TYR A 125 8.68 7.78 12.41
CA TYR A 125 8.19 8.28 11.12
C TYR A 125 6.70 8.00 10.97
N TYR A 126 6.10 8.68 10.03
CA TYR A 126 4.66 8.68 9.79
C TYR A 126 4.40 8.22 8.37
N ALA A 127 3.34 7.42 8.21
CA ALA A 127 2.84 7.01 6.90
C ALA A 127 1.35 7.38 6.81
N PRO A 128 1.03 8.64 6.48
CA PRO A 128 -0.34 9.03 6.18
C PRO A 128 -0.80 8.36 4.88
N LEU A 129 -2.06 7.93 4.90
CA LEU A 129 -2.74 7.21 3.83
C LEU A 129 -4.12 7.82 3.62
N ASP A 130 -4.38 8.28 2.39
CA ASP A 130 -5.66 8.81 1.96
C ASP A 130 -6.21 7.98 0.81
N TRP A 131 -7.53 7.82 0.72
CA TRP A 131 -8.14 7.04 -0.35
C TRP A 131 -9.49 7.60 -0.81
N THR A 132 -9.93 7.14 -1.98
CA THR A 132 -11.23 7.48 -2.57
C THR A 132 -12.25 6.39 -2.34
N GLY A 133 -13.49 6.77 -2.07
CA GLY A 133 -14.60 5.82 -1.96
C GLY A 133 -14.66 5.05 -0.63
N PRO A 134 -15.61 4.12 -0.53
CA PRO A 134 -15.82 3.35 0.70
C PRO A 134 -14.76 2.26 0.88
N ALA A 135 -14.12 2.26 2.05
CA ALA A 135 -13.18 1.23 2.43
C ALA A 135 -13.14 1.06 3.96
N THR A 136 -12.68 -0.10 4.40
CA THR A 136 -12.33 -0.33 5.80
C THR A 136 -10.83 -0.37 5.96
N PHE A 137 -10.32 0.28 7.00
CA PHE A 137 -8.92 0.22 7.40
C PHE A 137 -8.81 -0.49 8.74
N SER A 138 -7.93 -1.46 8.83
CA SER A 138 -7.74 -2.26 10.04
C SER A 138 -6.31 -2.76 10.17
N ARG A 139 -5.90 -3.07 11.40
CA ARG A 139 -4.68 -3.83 11.66
C ARG A 139 -4.99 -5.32 11.51
N GLU A 140 -4.09 -6.11 10.94
CA GLU A 140 -4.29 -7.54 10.71
C GLU A 140 -4.46 -8.33 12.03
N SER A 141 -3.66 -8.00 13.05
CA SER A 141 -3.81 -8.50 14.42
C SER A 141 -3.22 -7.50 15.41
N GLU A 142 -3.53 -7.62 16.71
CA GLU A 142 -3.03 -6.69 17.74
C GLU A 142 -1.50 -6.54 17.75
N LYS A 143 -0.77 -7.59 17.40
CA LYS A 143 0.69 -7.62 17.40
C LYS A 143 1.32 -7.42 16.02
N ALA A 144 0.53 -7.46 14.95
CA ALA A 144 1.04 -7.31 13.59
C ALA A 144 1.45 -5.85 13.32
N HIS A 145 2.44 -5.69 12.45
CA HIS A 145 2.82 -4.40 11.87
C HIS A 145 2.26 -4.24 10.45
N THR A 146 1.31 -5.09 10.12
CA THR A 146 0.57 -5.12 8.85
C THR A 146 -0.80 -4.50 9.02
N PHE A 147 -1.16 -3.63 8.11
CA PHE A 147 -2.47 -2.98 8.02
C PHE A 147 -3.12 -3.34 6.68
N LEU A 148 -4.44 -3.43 6.71
CA LEU A 148 -5.26 -3.75 5.53
C LEU A 148 -6.20 -2.59 5.23
N LEU A 149 -6.17 -2.14 3.98
CA LEU A 149 -7.17 -1.25 3.40
C LEU A 149 -8.01 -2.06 2.42
N GLN A 150 -9.28 -2.25 2.75
CA GLN A 150 -10.19 -3.08 1.97
C GLN A 150 -11.29 -2.21 1.35
N PRO A 151 -11.21 -1.94 0.05
CA PRO A 151 -12.28 -1.30 -0.71
C PRO A 151 -13.58 -2.11 -0.67
N ARG A 152 -14.72 -1.43 -0.81
CA ARG A 152 -16.04 -2.07 -0.78
C ARG A 152 -16.94 -1.46 -1.84
N HIS A 153 -17.72 -2.32 -2.51
CA HIS A 153 -18.76 -1.89 -3.46
C HIS A 153 -18.24 -0.99 -4.59
N THR A 154 -17.06 -1.29 -5.10
CA THR A 154 -16.43 -0.53 -6.18
C THR A 154 -15.54 -1.42 -7.05
N SER A 155 -15.45 -1.12 -8.34
CA SER A 155 -14.48 -1.72 -9.26
C SER A 155 -13.29 -0.77 -9.54
N THR A 156 -13.32 0.45 -9.00
CA THR A 156 -12.24 1.42 -9.12
C THR A 156 -11.88 1.97 -7.76
N PHE A 157 -10.57 2.09 -7.48
CA PHE A 157 -10.10 2.58 -6.19
C PHE A 157 -8.78 3.31 -6.37
N SER A 158 -8.58 4.38 -5.60
CA SER A 158 -7.31 5.09 -5.60
C SER A 158 -6.89 5.46 -4.18
N PHE A 159 -5.59 5.43 -3.94
CA PHE A 159 -5.03 5.88 -2.67
C PHE A 159 -3.68 6.56 -2.87
N THR A 160 -3.31 7.37 -1.91
CA THR A 160 -1.97 7.97 -1.77
C THR A 160 -1.37 7.56 -0.45
N CYS A 161 -0.08 7.32 -0.43
CA CYS A 161 0.68 7.04 0.79
C CYS A 161 1.97 7.86 0.76
N CYS A 162 2.21 8.60 1.83
CA CYS A 162 3.42 9.38 2.03
C CYS A 162 4.26 8.77 3.16
N PHE A 163 5.57 9.00 3.14
CA PHE A 163 6.47 8.71 4.24
C PHE A 163 7.12 10.01 4.69
N SER A 164 7.03 10.34 5.99
CA SER A 164 7.52 11.60 6.53
C SER A 164 8.13 11.42 7.92
N PRO A 165 9.24 12.10 8.24
CA PRO A 165 9.76 12.16 9.61
C PRO A 165 8.89 13.01 10.52
N GLU A 166 8.05 13.89 9.97
CA GLU A 166 7.16 14.78 10.70
C GLU A 166 5.70 14.36 10.56
N PRO A 167 4.85 14.61 11.55
CA PRO A 167 3.42 14.31 11.47
C PRO A 167 2.71 15.26 10.50
N VAL A 168 2.78 14.97 9.21
CA VAL A 168 2.11 15.76 8.17
C VAL A 168 0.60 15.55 8.30
N ALA A 169 -0.13 16.66 8.43
CA ALA A 169 -1.57 16.65 8.63
C ALA A 169 -2.36 16.57 7.31
N ASP A 170 -1.76 16.94 6.18
CA ASP A 170 -2.47 17.12 4.91
C ASP A 170 -1.66 16.52 3.76
N VAL A 171 -2.05 15.33 3.33
CA VAL A 171 -1.43 14.57 2.24
C VAL A 171 -2.47 14.27 1.15
N THR A 172 -3.63 14.90 1.24
CA THR A 172 -4.73 14.74 0.29
C THR A 172 -4.38 15.34 -1.06
N GLU A 173 -3.61 14.62 -1.84
CA GLU A 173 -3.39 14.96 -3.23
C GLU A 173 -3.97 13.83 -4.11
N PRO A 174 -4.98 14.11 -4.94
CA PRO A 174 -5.54 13.10 -5.83
C PRO A 174 -4.46 12.50 -6.75
N VAL A 175 -4.50 11.19 -6.97
CA VAL A 175 -3.53 10.48 -7.84
C VAL A 175 -3.42 11.17 -9.21
N ALA A 176 -4.54 11.61 -9.78
CA ALA A 176 -4.57 12.32 -11.07
C ALA A 176 -3.83 13.68 -11.06
N SER A 177 -3.62 14.31 -9.89
CA SER A 177 -2.84 15.55 -9.80
C SER A 177 -1.35 15.27 -9.71
N ILE A 178 -0.96 14.13 -9.12
CA ILE A 178 0.43 13.68 -9.09
C ILE A 178 0.90 13.34 -10.51
N GLU A 179 0.08 12.59 -11.27
CA GLU A 179 0.38 12.23 -12.65
C GLU A 179 0.59 13.45 -13.58
N ARG A 180 -0.08 14.57 -13.32
CA ARG A 180 0.09 15.80 -14.11
C ARG A 180 1.35 16.60 -13.78
N LYS A 181 1.98 16.32 -12.64
CA LYS A 181 3.22 16.98 -12.20
C LYS A 181 4.47 16.21 -12.57
N SER A 182 4.32 14.92 -12.91
CA SER A 182 5.39 14.05 -13.38
C SER A 182 5.61 14.27 -14.87
#